data_1e67897dca02cb50decec04ebf91cb3e
#
_entry.id   1e67897dca02cb50decec04ebf91cb3e
#
_cell.length_a   1.000
_cell.length_b   1.000
_cell.length_c   1.000
_cell.angle_alpha   90.00
_cell.angle_beta   90.00
_cell.angle_gamma   90.00
#
_symmetry.space_group_name_H-M   'P 1'
#
loop_
_entity.id
_entity.type
_entity.pdbx_description
1 polymer ?
#
loop_
_entity_poly.entity_id
_entity_poly.type
_entity_poly.pdbx_seq_one_letter_code
_entity_poly.pdbx_strand_id
1 'polypeptide(L)'
;MDQKVSKLFCVCFVVILVLSFAYVAKAHQPEIVKNSPVVIKDPELSMAFYGELKGEPQIYTFETTKDFNLYINLLVPQSSNPNGIYNVQVYRTHNDQRDLFAILHGPGVVWTKWYEEYAGDRYLKGPEFKTIAPAGQYEIRVYNNNNQGKYVLAVGEKEVFGPKSVIAALTVLPVLKISFFHTSIFKLFTAKLGIIYWIAVVVLILAILIIRAVVLRQRFRHLRT
;
A
#
# COMPACT_ATOMS: atom_id res chain seq x y z
N MET A 1 -19.27 -9.23 39.75
CA MET A 1 -19.14 -9.14 38.26
C MET A 1 -18.75 -10.52 37.76
N ASP A 2 -19.62 -11.13 36.99
CA ASP A 2 -19.49 -12.51 36.55
C ASP A 2 -18.17 -12.69 35.76
N GLN A 3 -17.44 -13.75 36.04
CA GLN A 3 -16.09 -14.03 35.58
C GLN A 3 -16.04 -14.27 34.06
N LYS A 4 -17.14 -14.75 33.46
CA LYS A 4 -17.31 -14.87 32.01
C LYS A 4 -17.39 -13.48 31.36
N VAL A 5 -18.06 -12.53 32.03
CA VAL A 5 -18.17 -11.14 31.56
C VAL A 5 -16.82 -10.43 31.58
N SER A 6 -15.99 -10.63 32.62
CA SER A 6 -14.65 -10.04 32.72
C SER A 6 -13.70 -10.56 31.60
N LYS A 7 -13.77 -11.88 31.29
CA LYS A 7 -12.97 -12.48 30.21
C LYS A 7 -13.39 -11.97 28.84
N LEU A 8 -14.69 -11.90 28.58
CA LEU A 8 -15.23 -11.38 27.33
C LEU A 8 -14.86 -9.91 27.15
N PHE A 9 -14.94 -9.11 28.21
CA PHE A 9 -14.55 -7.70 28.19
C PHE A 9 -13.07 -7.50 27.86
N CYS A 10 -12.16 -8.29 28.43
CA CYS A 10 -10.74 -8.25 28.09
C CYS A 10 -10.47 -8.62 26.62
N VAL A 11 -11.11 -9.66 26.10
CA VAL A 11 -10.97 -10.07 24.70
C VAL A 11 -11.52 -8.99 23.77
N CYS A 12 -12.71 -8.47 24.04
CA CYS A 12 -13.30 -7.39 23.25
C CYS A 12 -12.44 -6.12 23.27
N PHE A 13 -11.89 -5.76 24.44
CA PHE A 13 -10.99 -4.59 24.59
C PHE A 13 -9.72 -4.76 23.75
N VAL A 14 -9.09 -5.94 23.76
CA VAL A 14 -7.91 -6.27 22.94
C VAL A 14 -8.26 -6.19 21.44
N VAL A 15 -9.39 -6.76 21.03
CA VAL A 15 -9.85 -6.72 19.64
C VAL A 15 -10.13 -5.29 19.20
N ILE A 16 -10.81 -4.48 20.02
CA ILE A 16 -11.08 -3.07 19.73
C ILE A 16 -9.77 -2.28 19.63
N LEU A 17 -8.81 -2.52 20.55
CA LEU A 17 -7.50 -1.87 20.52
C LEU A 17 -6.74 -2.20 19.21
N VAL A 18 -6.70 -3.46 18.81
CA VAL A 18 -6.07 -3.90 17.55
C VAL A 18 -6.78 -3.29 16.33
N LEU A 19 -8.09 -3.25 16.34
CA LEU A 19 -8.87 -2.66 15.25
C LEU A 19 -8.73 -1.13 15.18
N SER A 20 -8.58 -0.44 16.31
CA SER A 20 -8.38 1.02 16.33
C SER A 20 -7.03 1.45 15.74
N PHE A 21 -5.99 0.62 15.84
CA PHE A 21 -4.70 0.89 15.16
C PHE A 21 -4.75 0.69 13.65
N ALA A 22 -5.66 -0.14 13.13
CA ALA A 22 -5.83 -0.32 11.68
C ALA A 22 -6.42 0.92 10.98
N TYR A 23 -7.04 1.83 11.74
CA TYR A 23 -7.74 3.02 11.19
C TYR A 23 -6.81 4.19 10.81
N VAL A 24 -5.51 4.12 11.12
CA VAL A 24 -4.58 5.27 10.97
C VAL A 24 -3.60 5.12 9.80
N ALA A 25 -3.62 4.03 9.07
CA ALA A 25 -2.65 3.79 8.02
C ALA A 25 -3.12 4.35 6.67
N LYS A 26 -2.65 5.55 6.32
CA LYS A 26 -2.74 6.08 4.95
C LYS A 26 -1.63 5.45 4.11
N ALA A 27 -1.95 4.43 3.35
CA ALA A 27 -1.00 3.78 2.46
C ALA A 27 -1.69 3.24 1.21
N HIS A 28 -1.07 3.44 0.05
CA HIS A 28 -1.51 2.82 -1.19
C HIS A 28 -1.44 1.30 -1.08
N GLN A 29 -2.44 0.60 -1.62
CA GLN A 29 -2.41 -0.85 -1.68
C GLN A 29 -1.33 -1.31 -2.67
N PRO A 30 -0.36 -2.16 -2.25
CA PRO A 30 0.74 -2.55 -3.11
C PRO A 30 0.31 -3.66 -4.08
N GLU A 31 0.66 -3.48 -5.36
CA GLU A 31 0.48 -4.49 -6.40
C GLU A 31 1.77 -4.67 -7.21
N ILE A 32 2.26 -5.91 -7.36
CA ILE A 32 3.42 -6.22 -8.19
C ILE A 32 2.96 -6.41 -9.63
N VAL A 33 3.50 -5.59 -10.54
CA VAL A 33 3.23 -5.68 -11.97
C VAL A 33 3.92 -6.91 -12.55
N LYS A 34 3.13 -7.81 -13.16
CA LYS A 34 3.63 -9.04 -13.79
C LYS A 34 3.43 -9.09 -15.29
N ASN A 35 2.39 -8.42 -15.77
CA ASN A 35 1.95 -8.46 -17.16
C ASN A 35 1.70 -7.05 -17.70
N SER A 36 1.62 -6.91 -19.02
CA SER A 36 1.18 -5.71 -19.73
C SER A 36 0.11 -6.12 -20.77
N PRO A 37 -1.03 -5.43 -20.86
CA PRO A 37 -1.47 -4.34 -19.97
C PRO A 37 -1.93 -4.82 -18.58
N VAL A 38 -1.86 -3.92 -17.59
CA VAL A 38 -2.51 -4.08 -16.28
C VAL A 38 -3.89 -3.42 -16.33
N VAL A 39 -4.92 -4.14 -15.92
CA VAL A 39 -6.27 -3.57 -15.82
C VAL A 39 -6.51 -3.00 -14.42
N ILE A 40 -6.68 -1.70 -14.31
CA ILE A 40 -7.02 -0.99 -13.08
C ILE A 40 -8.55 -1.06 -12.90
N LYS A 41 -9.01 -1.70 -11.84
CA LYS A 41 -10.45 -1.92 -11.60
C LYS A 41 -11.18 -0.67 -11.12
N ASP A 42 -10.55 0.13 -10.29
CA ASP A 42 -11.07 1.38 -9.74
C ASP A 42 -9.93 2.40 -9.74
N PRO A 43 -9.92 3.40 -10.67
CA PRO A 43 -8.84 4.37 -10.78
C PRO A 43 -8.84 5.40 -9.64
N GLU A 44 -9.90 5.49 -8.83
CA GLU A 44 -9.90 6.33 -7.64
C GLU A 44 -9.30 5.63 -6.40
N LEU A 45 -9.24 4.27 -6.42
CA LEU A 45 -8.67 3.50 -5.33
C LEU A 45 -7.16 3.74 -5.23
N SER A 46 -6.71 4.01 -4.02
CA SER A 46 -5.29 4.26 -3.70
C SER A 46 -4.44 2.99 -3.90
N MET A 47 -3.81 2.88 -5.06
CA MET A 47 -2.98 1.74 -5.48
C MET A 47 -1.56 2.18 -5.79
N ALA A 48 -0.58 1.34 -5.44
CA ALA A 48 0.82 1.48 -5.84
C ALA A 48 1.25 0.27 -6.67
N PHE A 49 1.48 0.49 -7.96
CA PHE A 49 1.92 -0.52 -8.91
C PHE A 49 3.45 -0.56 -8.99
N TYR A 50 4.05 -1.61 -8.49
CA TYR A 50 5.49 -1.84 -8.49
C TYR A 50 5.91 -2.52 -9.78
N GLY A 51 6.41 -1.74 -10.74
CA GLY A 51 6.76 -2.20 -12.08
C GLY A 51 8.26 -2.14 -12.38
N GLU A 52 8.66 -2.90 -13.40
CA GLU A 52 9.99 -2.88 -13.98
C GLU A 52 9.87 -2.89 -15.50
N LEU A 53 10.39 -1.85 -16.16
CA LEU A 53 10.48 -1.82 -17.62
C LEU A 53 11.59 -2.78 -18.08
N LYS A 54 11.29 -3.55 -19.15
CA LYS A 54 12.18 -4.59 -19.71
C LYS A 54 12.23 -4.52 -21.25
N GLY A 55 12.50 -3.34 -21.76
CA GLY A 55 12.62 -3.06 -23.21
C GLY A 55 11.39 -2.40 -23.80
N GLU A 56 10.21 -2.52 -23.17
CA GLU A 56 8.95 -1.98 -23.66
C GLU A 56 8.28 -1.09 -22.59
N PRO A 57 7.45 -0.11 -23.02
CA PRO A 57 6.61 0.64 -22.09
C PRO A 57 5.64 -0.25 -21.35
N GLN A 58 5.37 0.06 -20.08
CA GLN A 58 4.31 -0.60 -19.32
C GLN A 58 2.98 0.12 -19.55
N ILE A 59 1.94 -0.65 -19.80
CA ILE A 59 0.60 -0.16 -20.12
C ILE A 59 -0.34 -0.53 -18.98
N TYR A 60 -1.18 0.44 -18.60
CA TYR A 60 -2.29 0.29 -17.65
C TYR A 60 -3.55 0.77 -18.34
N THR A 61 -4.65 0.05 -18.16
CA THR A 61 -5.94 0.39 -18.77
C THR A 61 -7.05 0.38 -17.75
N PHE A 62 -8.02 1.25 -17.93
CA PHE A 62 -9.26 1.25 -17.16
C PHE A 62 -10.38 1.95 -17.93
N GLU A 63 -11.60 1.76 -17.48
CA GLU A 63 -12.79 2.39 -18.02
C GLU A 63 -13.65 2.95 -16.90
N THR A 64 -14.23 4.12 -17.14
CA THR A 64 -15.16 4.78 -16.22
C THR A 64 -16.41 5.24 -16.97
N THR A 65 -17.56 5.07 -16.34
CA THR A 65 -18.86 5.48 -16.90
C THR A 65 -19.32 6.85 -16.43
N LYS A 66 -18.57 7.47 -15.53
CA LYS A 66 -18.82 8.81 -14.96
C LYS A 66 -17.49 9.54 -14.73
N ASP A 67 -17.58 10.84 -14.55
CA ASP A 67 -16.43 11.66 -14.14
C ASP A 67 -15.86 11.18 -12.80
N PHE A 68 -14.55 11.24 -12.66
CA PHE A 68 -13.82 10.69 -11.51
C PHE A 68 -12.59 11.53 -11.16
N ASN A 69 -12.07 11.36 -9.94
CA ASN A 69 -10.83 12.00 -9.53
C ASN A 69 -9.63 11.17 -10.00
N LEU A 70 -8.98 11.63 -11.07
CA LEU A 70 -7.73 11.01 -11.53
C LEU A 70 -6.56 11.59 -10.75
N TYR A 71 -5.84 10.71 -10.08
CA TYR A 71 -4.56 10.99 -9.45
C TYR A 71 -3.51 10.03 -9.98
N ILE A 72 -2.37 10.57 -10.39
CA ILE A 72 -1.20 9.80 -10.87
C ILE A 72 0.06 10.44 -10.29
N ASN A 73 0.93 9.62 -9.71
CA ASN A 73 2.26 10.03 -9.29
C ASN A 73 3.30 8.96 -9.63
N LEU A 74 4.46 9.38 -10.09
CA LEU A 74 5.61 8.52 -10.34
C LEU A 74 6.60 8.58 -9.19
N LEU A 75 7.03 7.40 -8.75
CA LEU A 75 8.10 7.26 -7.77
C LEU A 75 9.16 6.27 -8.28
N VAL A 76 10.37 6.41 -7.77
CA VAL A 76 11.48 5.50 -8.07
C VAL A 76 12.06 4.98 -6.76
N PRO A 77 12.31 3.66 -6.63
CA PRO A 77 12.94 3.13 -5.42
C PRO A 77 14.39 3.61 -5.31
N GLN A 78 14.69 4.41 -4.27
CA GLN A 78 16.01 5.00 -4.10
C GLN A 78 17.13 3.95 -3.93
N SER A 79 16.79 2.78 -3.37
CA SER A 79 17.79 1.73 -3.08
C SER A 79 18.17 0.89 -4.30
N SER A 80 17.25 0.67 -5.24
CA SER A 80 17.46 -0.24 -6.38
C SER A 80 17.48 0.45 -7.74
N ASN A 81 17.05 1.73 -7.81
CA ASN A 81 17.08 2.52 -9.04
C ASN A 81 17.25 4.03 -8.75
N PRO A 82 18.34 4.49 -8.11
CA PRO A 82 18.49 5.86 -7.63
C PRO A 82 18.54 6.94 -8.74
N ASN A 83 18.81 6.53 -9.98
CA ASN A 83 18.93 7.43 -11.14
C ASN A 83 17.77 7.26 -12.14
N GLY A 84 16.72 6.53 -11.74
CA GLY A 84 15.57 6.30 -12.62
C GLY A 84 14.81 7.60 -12.87
N ILE A 85 14.55 7.89 -14.14
CA ILE A 85 13.72 9.01 -14.59
C ILE A 85 12.73 8.44 -15.60
N TYR A 86 11.44 8.68 -15.38
CA TYR A 86 10.37 8.11 -16.18
C TYR A 86 9.38 9.19 -16.60
N ASN A 87 8.68 8.91 -17.68
CA ASN A 87 7.56 9.70 -18.18
C ASN A 87 6.26 8.90 -18.06
N VAL A 88 5.15 9.61 -18.00
CA VAL A 88 3.82 9.03 -18.14
C VAL A 88 3.08 9.76 -19.25
N GLN A 89 2.44 9.01 -20.13
CA GLN A 89 1.41 9.50 -21.04
C GLN A 89 0.08 8.90 -20.65
N VAL A 90 -0.93 9.73 -20.59
CA VAL A 90 -2.31 9.32 -20.35
C VAL A 90 -3.10 9.60 -21.62
N TYR A 91 -3.69 8.57 -22.17
CA TYR A 91 -4.59 8.68 -23.31
C TYR A 91 -6.01 8.42 -22.86
N ARG A 92 -6.95 9.10 -23.46
CA ARG A 92 -8.39 8.85 -23.31
C ARG A 92 -8.95 8.48 -24.66
N THR A 93 -9.77 7.42 -24.70
CA THR A 93 -10.55 7.04 -25.88
C THR A 93 -12.02 7.36 -25.61
N HIS A 94 -12.61 8.13 -26.51
CA HIS A 94 -14.03 8.48 -26.50
C HIS A 94 -14.54 8.52 -27.94
N ASN A 95 -15.66 7.85 -28.24
CA ASN A 95 -16.23 7.73 -29.59
C ASN A 95 -15.18 7.24 -30.63
N ASP A 96 -14.42 6.20 -30.27
CA ASP A 96 -13.35 5.60 -31.09
C ASP A 96 -12.17 6.53 -31.41
N GLN A 97 -12.16 7.74 -30.88
CA GLN A 97 -11.05 8.68 -31.01
C GLN A 97 -10.17 8.58 -29.76
N ARG A 98 -8.87 8.34 -29.98
CA ARG A 98 -7.85 8.27 -28.93
C ARG A 98 -7.04 9.55 -28.91
N ASP A 99 -7.20 10.31 -27.82
CA ASP A 99 -6.53 11.59 -27.61
C ASP A 99 -5.53 11.52 -26.47
N LEU A 100 -4.46 12.29 -26.57
CA LEU A 100 -3.52 12.49 -25.47
C LEU A 100 -4.18 13.40 -24.42
N PHE A 101 -4.46 12.85 -23.23
CA PHE A 101 -5.15 13.55 -22.16
C PHE A 101 -4.17 14.30 -21.25
N ALA A 102 -3.04 13.67 -20.91
CA ALA A 102 -2.01 14.27 -20.06
C ALA A 102 -0.63 13.67 -20.31
N ILE A 103 0.41 14.47 -20.04
CA ILE A 103 1.81 14.02 -20.03
C ILE A 103 2.46 14.45 -18.71
N LEU A 104 3.12 13.51 -18.05
CA LEU A 104 3.99 13.76 -16.92
C LEU A 104 5.43 13.58 -17.38
N HIS A 105 6.16 14.67 -17.55
CA HIS A 105 7.56 14.64 -17.96
C HIS A 105 8.46 14.43 -16.74
N GLY A 106 9.24 13.36 -16.72
CA GLY A 106 10.25 13.11 -15.69
C GLY A 106 11.53 13.90 -15.87
N PRO A 107 12.09 14.04 -17.11
CA PRO A 107 13.19 14.92 -17.36
C PRO A 107 12.82 16.39 -17.12
N GLY A 108 13.70 17.15 -16.43
CA GLY A 108 13.46 18.56 -16.12
C GLY A 108 12.64 18.82 -14.85
N VAL A 109 12.11 17.77 -14.21
CA VAL A 109 11.46 17.87 -12.90
C VAL A 109 12.46 17.49 -11.81
N VAL A 110 12.41 18.18 -10.68
CA VAL A 110 13.22 17.82 -9.51
C VAL A 110 12.58 16.64 -8.79
N TRP A 111 13.27 15.51 -8.81
CA TRP A 111 12.85 14.31 -8.07
C TRP A 111 13.26 14.45 -6.61
N THR A 112 12.30 14.53 -5.70
CA THR A 112 12.51 14.80 -4.28
C THR A 112 12.58 13.51 -3.47
N LYS A 113 13.48 13.46 -2.48
CA LYS A 113 13.56 12.34 -1.54
C LYS A 113 12.29 12.26 -0.70
N TRP A 114 11.66 11.10 -0.69
CA TRP A 114 10.48 10.84 0.11
C TRP A 114 10.60 9.51 0.86
N TYR A 115 10.22 9.54 2.12
CA TYR A 115 10.20 8.37 2.99
C TYR A 115 8.76 7.95 3.24
N GLU A 116 8.42 6.74 2.81
CA GLU A 116 7.15 6.12 3.07
C GLU A 116 7.23 5.42 4.44
N GLU A 117 6.53 5.94 5.42
CA GLU A 117 6.68 5.56 6.82
C GLU A 117 6.02 4.21 7.16
N TYR A 118 5.00 3.79 6.39
CA TYR A 118 4.22 2.59 6.71
C TYR A 118 5.03 1.32 6.51
N ALA A 119 5.63 1.15 5.34
CA ALA A 119 6.52 0.04 5.03
C ALA A 119 8.01 0.37 5.28
N GLY A 120 8.35 1.64 5.49
CA GLY A 120 9.72 2.10 5.73
C GLY A 120 10.60 2.08 4.49
N ASP A 121 10.05 2.51 3.35
CA ASP A 121 10.76 2.58 2.08
C ASP A 121 11.14 4.00 1.69
N ARG A 122 12.23 4.11 0.93
CA ARG A 122 12.72 5.39 0.43
C ARG A 122 12.57 5.47 -1.07
N TYR A 123 11.99 6.56 -1.52
CA TYR A 123 11.75 6.87 -2.92
C TYR A 123 12.35 8.20 -3.32
N LEU A 124 12.48 8.37 -4.62
CA LEU A 124 12.48 9.66 -5.27
C LEU A 124 11.09 9.88 -5.82
N LYS A 125 10.39 10.91 -5.35
CA LYS A 125 9.07 11.32 -5.82
C LYS A 125 9.25 12.21 -7.04
N GLY A 126 8.68 11.80 -8.15
CA GLY A 126 8.73 12.48 -9.46
C GLY A 126 7.46 13.28 -9.74
N PRO A 127 7.11 13.44 -11.04
CA PRO A 127 5.97 14.23 -11.45
C PRO A 127 4.65 13.64 -10.96
N GLU A 128 3.72 14.54 -10.66
CA GLU A 128 2.39 14.25 -10.14
C GLU A 128 1.35 14.95 -11.00
N PHE A 129 0.19 14.32 -11.19
CA PHE A 129 -0.94 14.90 -11.91
C PHE A 129 -2.24 14.58 -11.18
N LYS A 130 -3.09 15.60 -11.03
CA LYS A 130 -4.39 15.47 -10.38
C LYS A 130 -5.42 16.32 -11.09
N THR A 131 -6.57 15.72 -11.43
CA THR A 131 -7.69 16.43 -12.07
C THR A 131 -8.99 15.63 -11.90
N ILE A 132 -10.11 16.30 -12.15
CA ILE A 132 -11.36 15.59 -12.42
C ILE A 132 -11.34 15.22 -13.90
N ALA A 133 -11.35 13.93 -14.20
CA ALA A 133 -11.30 13.39 -15.54
C ALA A 133 -12.69 12.92 -15.97
N PRO A 134 -13.11 13.17 -17.23
CA PRO A 134 -14.42 12.77 -17.72
C PRO A 134 -14.51 11.25 -17.96
N ALA A 135 -15.73 10.72 -18.02
CA ALA A 135 -15.99 9.31 -18.37
C ALA A 135 -15.30 8.90 -19.69
N GLY A 136 -14.88 7.66 -19.80
CA GLY A 136 -14.23 7.10 -20.99
C GLY A 136 -13.30 5.94 -20.69
N GLN A 137 -12.65 5.45 -21.75
CA GLN A 137 -11.59 4.46 -21.64
C GLN A 137 -10.24 5.18 -21.56
N TYR A 138 -9.40 4.73 -20.65
CA TYR A 138 -8.08 5.32 -20.41
C TYR A 138 -6.96 4.31 -20.59
N GLU A 139 -5.85 4.80 -21.12
CA GLU A 139 -4.57 4.09 -21.15
C GLU A 139 -3.50 4.98 -20.53
N ILE A 140 -2.83 4.46 -19.48
CA ILE A 140 -1.64 5.07 -18.90
C ILE A 140 -0.43 4.29 -19.43
N ARG A 141 0.55 5.01 -19.95
CA ARG A 141 1.80 4.44 -20.48
C ARG A 141 2.97 4.98 -19.69
N VAL A 142 3.70 4.10 -18.99
CA VAL A 142 4.94 4.44 -18.28
C VAL A 142 6.12 4.03 -19.17
N TYR A 143 7.06 4.94 -19.38
CA TYR A 143 8.22 4.69 -20.23
C TYR A 143 9.41 5.57 -19.84
N ASN A 144 10.60 5.21 -20.32
CA ASN A 144 11.79 6.05 -20.35
C ASN A 144 12.58 5.79 -21.66
N ASN A 145 13.72 6.45 -21.83
CA ASN A 145 14.46 6.42 -23.10
C ASN A 145 14.86 5.01 -23.58
N ASN A 146 15.17 4.11 -22.66
CA ASN A 146 15.58 2.75 -22.96
C ASN A 146 14.56 1.70 -22.50
N ASN A 147 13.44 2.12 -21.94
CA ASN A 147 12.43 1.27 -21.34
C ASN A 147 13.00 0.25 -20.35
N GLN A 148 13.83 0.71 -19.41
CA GLN A 148 14.44 -0.14 -18.42
C GLN A 148 14.36 0.44 -17.00
N GLY A 149 14.35 -0.49 -16.02
CA GLY A 149 14.47 -0.19 -14.60
C GLY A 149 13.14 -0.13 -13.83
N LYS A 150 13.28 -0.05 -12.52
CA LYS A 150 12.18 -0.13 -11.57
C LYS A 150 11.54 1.22 -11.30
N TYR A 151 10.22 1.23 -11.23
CA TYR A 151 9.42 2.40 -10.89
C TYR A 151 8.20 2.00 -10.09
N VAL A 152 7.54 2.95 -9.47
CA VAL A 152 6.22 2.79 -8.86
C VAL A 152 5.27 3.81 -9.46
N LEU A 153 4.15 3.33 -9.97
CA LEU A 153 3.03 4.16 -10.41
C LEU A 153 1.98 4.17 -9.30
N ALA A 154 1.80 5.30 -8.64
CA ALA A 154 0.70 5.52 -7.71
C ALA A 154 -0.51 6.05 -8.48
N VAL A 155 -1.68 5.42 -8.29
CA VAL A 155 -2.95 5.81 -8.91
C VAL A 155 -4.01 5.87 -7.84
N GLY A 156 -4.85 6.91 -7.89
CA GLY A 156 -5.97 7.12 -6.97
C GLY A 156 -5.55 7.54 -5.55
N GLU A 157 -6.50 8.12 -4.83
CA GLU A 157 -6.29 8.61 -3.46
C GLU A 157 -7.32 8.07 -2.47
N LYS A 158 -8.36 7.38 -2.96
CA LYS A 158 -9.42 6.82 -2.13
C LYS A 158 -8.91 5.60 -1.37
N GLU A 159 -8.70 5.78 -0.09
CA GLU A 159 -8.22 4.71 0.77
C GLU A 159 -9.36 3.78 1.17
N VAL A 160 -9.17 2.49 0.95
CA VAL A 160 -10.08 1.44 1.40
C VAL A 160 -9.29 0.43 2.20
N PHE A 161 -9.53 0.42 3.50
CA PHE A 161 -8.91 -0.55 4.40
C PHE A 161 -9.92 -1.68 4.69
N GLY A 162 -9.48 -2.89 4.43
CA GLY A 162 -10.24 -4.09 4.76
C GLY A 162 -9.31 -5.27 5.03
N PRO A 163 -9.82 -6.40 5.51
CA PRO A 163 -9.00 -7.57 5.78
C PRO A 163 -8.17 -8.02 4.56
N LYS A 164 -8.72 -7.86 3.35
CA LYS A 164 -8.02 -8.19 2.09
C LYS A 164 -6.81 -7.30 1.85
N SER A 165 -6.92 -5.98 2.11
CA SER A 165 -5.81 -5.03 1.96
C SER A 165 -4.69 -5.32 2.95
N VAL A 166 -5.03 -5.69 4.18
CA VAL A 166 -4.06 -6.09 5.21
C VAL A 166 -3.32 -7.37 4.80
N ILE A 167 -4.05 -8.40 4.35
CA ILE A 167 -3.44 -9.65 3.88
C ILE A 167 -2.53 -9.38 2.68
N ALA A 168 -2.99 -8.58 1.71
CA ALA A 168 -2.18 -8.19 0.56
C ALA A 168 -0.89 -7.48 0.99
N ALA A 169 -0.97 -6.52 1.89
CA ALA A 169 0.21 -5.85 2.42
C ALA A 169 1.18 -6.82 3.11
N LEU A 170 0.69 -7.70 3.98
CA LEU A 170 1.51 -8.68 4.71
C LEU A 170 2.20 -9.69 3.78
N THR A 171 1.61 -10.02 2.63
CA THR A 171 2.18 -10.97 1.68
C THR A 171 3.09 -10.30 0.64
N VAL A 172 2.72 -9.10 0.18
CA VAL A 172 3.43 -8.39 -0.89
C VAL A 172 4.65 -7.63 -0.37
N LEU A 173 4.54 -6.95 0.80
CA LEU A 173 5.63 -6.11 1.30
C LEU A 173 6.95 -6.88 1.57
N PRO A 174 6.98 -8.09 2.15
CA PRO A 174 8.22 -8.85 2.29
C PRO A 174 8.88 -9.17 0.95
N VAL A 175 8.08 -9.52 -0.06
CA VAL A 175 8.57 -9.79 -1.42
C VAL A 175 9.16 -8.53 -2.02
N LEU A 176 8.49 -7.37 -1.90
CA LEU A 176 9.00 -6.09 -2.38
C LEU A 176 10.33 -5.71 -1.72
N LYS A 177 10.48 -5.93 -0.40
CA LYS A 177 11.75 -5.64 0.30
C LYS A 177 12.93 -6.36 -0.35
N ILE A 178 12.77 -7.64 -0.65
CA ILE A 178 13.86 -8.47 -1.20
C ILE A 178 14.03 -8.22 -2.70
N SER A 179 12.96 -8.39 -3.49
CA SER A 179 13.05 -8.45 -4.96
C SER A 179 13.04 -7.07 -5.62
N PHE A 180 12.31 -6.12 -5.05
CA PHE A 180 12.14 -4.79 -5.65
C PHE A 180 13.10 -3.76 -5.08
N PHE A 181 13.16 -3.62 -3.76
CA PHE A 181 14.02 -2.65 -3.08
C PHE A 181 15.46 -3.14 -2.84
N HIS A 182 15.71 -4.44 -2.93
CA HIS A 182 16.98 -5.06 -2.55
C HIS A 182 17.40 -4.69 -1.12
N THR A 183 16.45 -4.72 -0.19
CA THR A 183 16.67 -4.39 1.22
C THR A 183 16.23 -5.51 2.14
N SER A 184 16.67 -5.44 3.40
CA SER A 184 16.30 -6.45 4.40
C SER A 184 14.81 -6.36 4.78
N ILE A 185 14.15 -7.51 4.91
CA ILE A 185 12.78 -7.62 5.44
C ILE A 185 12.68 -7.09 6.88
N PHE A 186 13.79 -7.11 7.64
CA PHE A 186 13.80 -6.60 9.01
C PHE A 186 13.46 -5.12 9.10
N LYS A 187 13.61 -4.35 8.01
CA LYS A 187 13.16 -2.94 7.95
C LYS A 187 11.64 -2.80 8.14
N LEU A 188 10.85 -3.82 7.81
CA LEU A 188 9.40 -3.81 8.10
C LEU A 188 9.11 -3.72 9.60
N PHE A 189 9.93 -4.35 10.44
CA PHE A 189 9.73 -4.35 11.90
C PHE A 189 10.07 -3.01 12.56
N THR A 190 10.83 -2.15 11.90
CA THR A 190 11.17 -0.79 12.37
C THR A 190 10.30 0.30 11.76
N ALA A 191 9.48 -0.03 10.77
CA ALA A 191 8.50 0.85 10.15
C ALA A 191 7.21 0.92 10.97
N LYS A 192 6.28 1.84 10.65
CA LYS A 192 4.99 1.97 11.35
C LYS A 192 4.22 0.64 11.40
N LEU A 193 4.20 -0.12 10.32
CA LEU A 193 3.58 -1.45 10.28
C LEU A 193 4.18 -2.39 11.34
N GLY A 194 5.49 -2.42 11.47
CA GLY A 194 6.18 -3.24 12.46
C GLY A 194 5.88 -2.82 13.88
N ILE A 195 5.83 -1.52 14.16
CA ILE A 195 5.48 -0.98 15.48
C ILE A 195 4.07 -1.43 15.87
N ILE A 196 3.09 -1.33 14.96
CA ILE A 196 1.72 -1.80 15.16
C ILE A 196 1.70 -3.29 15.49
N TYR A 197 2.45 -4.10 14.75
CA TYR A 197 2.59 -5.53 14.99
C TYR A 197 3.15 -5.82 16.40
N TRP A 198 4.23 -5.14 16.82
CA TRP A 198 4.81 -5.33 18.14
C TRP A 198 3.86 -4.95 19.28
N ILE A 199 3.12 -3.85 19.13
CA ILE A 199 2.09 -3.45 20.09
C ILE A 199 1.03 -4.55 20.21
N ALA A 200 0.54 -5.08 19.09
CA ALA A 200 -0.44 -6.17 19.09
C ALA A 200 0.07 -7.44 19.79
N VAL A 201 1.34 -7.82 19.55
CA VAL A 201 1.99 -8.96 20.23
C VAL A 201 2.10 -8.74 21.74
N VAL A 202 2.54 -7.56 22.18
CA VAL A 202 2.63 -7.22 23.61
C VAL A 202 1.26 -7.28 24.27
N VAL A 203 0.23 -6.70 23.66
CA VAL A 203 -1.15 -6.74 24.17
C VAL A 203 -1.66 -8.17 24.28
N LEU A 204 -1.40 -9.02 23.29
CA LEU A 204 -1.76 -10.44 23.31
C LEU A 204 -1.07 -11.19 24.46
N ILE A 205 0.22 -10.97 24.65
CA ILE A 205 0.98 -11.59 25.75
C ILE A 205 0.39 -11.16 27.12
N LEU A 206 0.14 -9.87 27.30
CA LEU A 206 -0.47 -9.35 28.53
C LEU A 206 -1.85 -9.96 28.79
N ALA A 207 -2.69 -10.08 27.77
CA ALA A 207 -4.00 -10.72 27.86
C ALA A 207 -3.89 -12.20 28.30
N ILE A 208 -2.95 -12.95 27.72
CA ILE A 208 -2.69 -14.34 28.11
C ILE A 208 -2.23 -14.43 29.57
N LEU A 209 -1.32 -13.57 30.01
CA LEU A 209 -0.83 -13.54 31.39
C LEU A 209 -1.96 -13.22 32.40
N ILE A 210 -2.82 -12.24 32.10
CA ILE A 210 -3.99 -11.90 32.91
C ILE A 210 -4.95 -13.09 33.02
N ILE A 211 -5.27 -13.74 31.88
CA ILE A 211 -6.15 -14.92 31.85
C ILE A 211 -5.55 -16.04 32.74
N ARG A 212 -4.26 -16.32 32.61
CA ARG A 212 -3.56 -17.34 33.42
C ARG A 212 -3.61 -16.99 34.91
N ALA A 213 -3.32 -15.74 35.28
CA ALA A 213 -3.36 -15.29 36.68
C ALA A 213 -4.76 -15.43 37.28
N VAL A 214 -5.80 -15.09 36.52
CA VAL A 214 -7.21 -15.26 36.97
C VAL A 214 -7.56 -16.73 37.15
N VAL A 215 -7.18 -17.61 36.22
CA VAL A 215 -7.44 -19.06 36.33
C VAL A 215 -6.72 -19.67 37.53
N LEU A 216 -5.44 -19.31 37.74
CA LEU A 216 -4.68 -19.79 38.90
C LEU A 216 -5.29 -19.35 40.22
N ARG A 217 -5.68 -18.07 40.38
CA ARG A 217 -6.36 -17.57 41.60
C ARG A 217 -7.65 -18.33 41.91
N GLN A 218 -8.39 -18.77 40.88
CA GLN A 218 -9.61 -19.54 41.07
C GLN A 218 -9.34 -20.96 41.56
N ARG A 219 -8.34 -21.65 40.97
CA ARG A 219 -7.94 -22.99 41.42
C ARG A 219 -7.53 -22.97 42.88
N PHE A 220 -6.79 -21.95 43.34
CA PHE A 220 -6.39 -21.83 44.75
C PHE A 220 -7.56 -21.49 45.72
N ARG A 221 -8.62 -20.82 45.22
CA ARG A 221 -9.83 -20.58 46.05
C ARG A 221 -10.62 -21.87 46.28
N HIS A 222 -10.76 -22.72 45.26
CA HIS A 222 -11.45 -24.02 45.36
C HIS A 222 -10.72 -25.08 46.22
N LEU A 223 -9.42 -24.88 46.48
CA LEU A 223 -8.64 -25.77 47.37
C LEU A 223 -8.65 -25.34 48.84
N ARG A 224 -9.28 -24.20 49.17
CA ARG A 224 -9.41 -23.66 50.54
C ARG A 224 -10.83 -23.76 51.10
N THR A 225 -11.78 -24.25 50.33
CA THR A 225 -13.13 -24.62 50.74
C THR A 225 -13.26 -26.13 50.82
#